data_0c8b724cacf02f947fa5cd296705d99c
#
_entry.id   0c8b724cacf02f947fa5cd296705d99c
#
_cell.length_a   1.000
_cell.length_b   1.000
_cell.length_c   1.000
_cell.angle_alpha   90.00
_cell.angle_beta   90.00
_cell.angle_gamma   90.00
#
_symmetry.space_group_name_H-M   'P 1'
#
loop_
_entity.id
_entity.type
_entity.pdbx_description
1 polymer ?
#
loop_
_entity_poly.entity_id
_entity_poly.type
_entity_poly.pdbx_seq_one_letter_code
_entity_poly.pdbx_strand_id
1 'polypeptide(L)'
;MSNEKRVYSLLKSEKISVGRGEDGANLCSIPHNENKEVYNVNSYSFRIAFKSFWKKEYGELLNDKEVQEIISIIEVECYESKNKIQRNHRIYTKGRMLIYQLNTDNNTSVRIEDGECEIEETPDFMFYTDRNFKNQVEPDLSVMPEELLPYIRKHFNVKDEDDVILISILIVSSMLGMNFNHPVILIQGEKGSGKSECLKKLEMIIDPKDSGICAYTNNKEAIVLRLSKSYFTCFDNVSFISKAISDLLCSAVTGASDTTRRLYTDTEERIVKLHSIIGITSINGVARSSDLVDRSCLIALSRFEKSEIKTEQSVMASFQKDLPFILGAIFNTIAGVLSDRKKVKARHKIRLADFHEKAIKIGRVLGIEEDKISDILFQNRLDLSLSILESSSIAICLKELMDGVCEYVNTPTECLNELKHIALQKGIDKSTLPKDGSRLTKALILIRDELSEVYGLDFEQKRGKERLYVITNKNLKEELDEE
;
A
#
# COMPACT_ATOMS: atom_id res chain seq x y z
N MET A 1 42.17 2.18 -30.61
CA MET A 1 42.04 2.43 -29.16
C MET A 1 41.39 1.20 -28.55
N SER A 2 41.92 0.65 -27.44
CA SER A 2 41.30 -0.53 -26.82
C SER A 2 39.89 -0.18 -26.25
N ASN A 3 39.00 -1.19 -26.13
CA ASN A 3 37.67 -1.00 -25.56
C ASN A 3 37.75 -0.42 -24.14
N GLU A 4 38.71 -0.86 -23.35
CA GLU A 4 39.02 -0.33 -22.04
C GLU A 4 39.25 1.20 -22.05
N LYS A 5 40.14 1.69 -22.89
CA LYS A 5 40.43 3.13 -23.01
C LYS A 5 39.23 3.92 -23.50
N ARG A 6 38.38 3.33 -24.34
CA ARG A 6 37.12 3.96 -24.79
C ARG A 6 36.10 4.08 -23.63
N VAL A 7 35.96 3.03 -22.82
CA VAL A 7 35.08 3.06 -21.64
C VAL A 7 35.51 4.13 -20.64
N TYR A 8 36.81 4.19 -20.31
CA TYR A 8 37.35 5.26 -19.44
C TYR A 8 37.16 6.66 -20.04
N SER A 9 37.25 6.81 -21.36
CA SER A 9 36.95 8.07 -22.03
C SER A 9 35.46 8.47 -21.86
N LEU A 10 34.53 7.51 -21.97
CA LEU A 10 33.11 7.74 -21.78
C LEU A 10 32.77 8.13 -20.33
N LEU A 11 33.41 7.48 -19.35
CA LEU A 11 33.26 7.81 -17.92
C LEU A 11 33.85 9.20 -17.63
N LYS A 12 35.02 9.53 -18.13
CA LYS A 12 35.65 10.83 -17.91
C LYS A 12 34.87 11.99 -18.55
N SER A 13 34.21 11.76 -19.66
CA SER A 13 33.38 12.74 -20.35
C SER A 13 31.97 12.81 -19.81
N GLU A 14 31.66 12.04 -18.75
CA GLU A 14 30.31 11.89 -18.17
C GLU A 14 29.21 11.47 -19.16
N LYS A 15 29.61 10.95 -20.35
CA LYS A 15 28.64 10.36 -21.28
C LYS A 15 27.95 9.15 -20.67
N ILE A 16 28.70 8.33 -19.93
CA ILE A 16 28.16 7.27 -19.09
C ILE A 16 28.56 7.55 -17.64
N SER A 17 27.70 7.12 -16.72
CA SER A 17 27.98 7.20 -15.29
C SER A 17 27.73 5.84 -14.65
N VAL A 18 28.46 5.51 -13.59
CA VAL A 18 28.39 4.22 -12.92
C VAL A 18 28.19 4.38 -11.43
N GLY A 19 27.60 3.38 -10.79
CA GLY A 19 27.42 3.38 -9.36
C GLY A 19 26.96 2.04 -8.83
N ARG A 20 27.00 1.87 -7.51
CA ARG A 20 26.56 0.65 -6.84
C ARG A 20 25.29 0.89 -6.05
N GLY A 21 24.23 0.17 -6.38
CA GLY A 21 22.97 0.22 -5.62
C GLY A 21 23.13 -0.30 -4.19
N GLU A 22 22.30 0.17 -3.26
CA GLU A 22 22.23 -0.36 -1.89
C GLU A 22 21.88 -1.86 -1.87
N ASP A 23 21.14 -2.33 -2.89
CA ASP A 23 20.79 -3.74 -3.12
C ASP A 23 21.97 -4.56 -3.71
N GLY A 24 23.16 -3.96 -3.83
CA GLY A 24 24.36 -4.56 -4.40
C GLY A 24 24.36 -4.62 -5.93
N ALA A 25 23.38 -4.05 -6.62
CA ALA A 25 23.36 -4.02 -8.08
C ALA A 25 24.41 -3.07 -8.64
N ASN A 26 25.14 -3.51 -9.69
CA ASN A 26 26.03 -2.66 -10.47
C ASN A 26 25.18 -1.89 -11.50
N LEU A 27 25.30 -0.56 -11.51
CA LEU A 27 24.46 0.33 -12.29
C LEU A 27 25.29 1.14 -13.27
N CYS A 28 24.74 1.31 -14.47
CA CYS A 28 25.32 2.19 -15.47
C CYS A 28 24.21 3.02 -16.12
N SER A 29 24.40 4.35 -16.13
CA SER A 29 23.58 5.29 -16.88
C SER A 29 24.19 5.48 -18.26
N ILE A 30 23.40 5.31 -19.30
CA ILE A 30 23.82 5.46 -20.71
C ILE A 30 22.84 6.36 -21.46
N PRO A 31 23.31 7.17 -22.43
CA PRO A 31 22.43 7.98 -23.26
C PRO A 31 21.47 7.10 -24.08
N HIS A 32 20.19 7.45 -24.01
CA HIS A 32 19.14 6.88 -24.84
C HIS A 32 18.25 8.01 -25.38
N ASN A 33 18.28 8.21 -26.70
CA ASN A 33 17.68 9.37 -27.38
C ASN A 33 18.20 10.70 -26.80
N GLU A 34 17.34 11.56 -26.26
CA GLU A 34 17.72 12.86 -25.66
C GLU A 34 18.03 12.75 -24.15
N ASN A 35 17.81 11.59 -23.54
CA ASN A 35 17.91 11.37 -22.10
C ASN A 35 18.98 10.32 -21.76
N LYS A 36 19.19 10.09 -20.46
CA LYS A 36 19.98 8.98 -19.94
C LYS A 36 19.08 7.95 -19.27
N GLU A 37 19.34 6.68 -19.52
CA GLU A 37 18.67 5.56 -18.86
C GLU A 37 19.62 4.77 -17.98
N VAL A 38 19.13 4.39 -16.79
CA VAL A 38 19.90 3.61 -15.82
C VAL A 38 19.57 2.13 -15.91
N TYR A 39 20.59 1.33 -16.13
CA TYR A 39 20.48 -0.12 -16.25
C TYR A 39 21.25 -0.84 -15.15
N ASN A 40 20.77 -2.03 -14.78
CA ASN A 40 21.62 -3.01 -14.12
C ASN A 40 22.57 -3.60 -15.18
N VAL A 41 23.87 -3.47 -14.95
CA VAL A 41 24.93 -3.87 -15.89
C VAL A 41 24.83 -5.34 -16.28
N ASN A 42 24.32 -6.20 -15.38
CA ASN A 42 24.14 -7.62 -15.60
C ASN A 42 22.83 -8.00 -16.31
N SER A 43 22.00 -6.99 -16.68
CA SER A 43 20.72 -7.25 -17.35
C SER A 43 20.89 -7.45 -18.86
N TYR A 44 19.97 -8.24 -19.45
CA TYR A 44 19.88 -8.36 -20.90
C TYR A 44 19.59 -6.99 -21.57
N SER A 45 18.77 -6.17 -20.93
CA SER A 45 18.42 -4.84 -21.43
C SER A 45 19.63 -3.92 -21.54
N PHE A 46 20.54 -3.95 -20.55
CA PHE A 46 21.79 -3.21 -20.61
C PHE A 46 22.63 -3.62 -21.84
N ARG A 47 22.79 -4.92 -22.07
CA ARG A 47 23.59 -5.42 -23.21
C ARG A 47 23.09 -4.86 -24.54
N ILE A 48 21.80 -4.86 -24.76
CA ILE A 48 21.21 -4.35 -26.01
C ILE A 48 21.34 -2.83 -26.10
N ALA A 49 20.99 -2.12 -25.03
CA ALA A 49 21.06 -0.66 -24.98
C ALA A 49 22.52 -0.18 -25.17
N PHE A 50 23.48 -0.85 -24.49
CA PHE A 50 24.89 -0.50 -24.61
C PHE A 50 25.46 -0.77 -26.02
N LYS A 51 25.10 -1.89 -26.65
CA LYS A 51 25.46 -2.16 -28.06
C LYS A 51 24.93 -1.09 -29.01
N SER A 52 23.68 -0.65 -28.79
CA SER A 52 23.04 0.43 -29.57
C SER A 52 23.75 1.77 -29.37
N PHE A 53 24.03 2.13 -28.13
CA PHE A 53 24.77 3.34 -27.78
C PHE A 53 26.18 3.33 -28.38
N TRP A 54 26.93 2.20 -28.22
CA TRP A 54 28.26 2.06 -28.76
C TRP A 54 28.30 2.20 -30.29
N LYS A 55 27.31 1.59 -30.98
CA LYS A 55 27.19 1.74 -32.44
C LYS A 55 26.96 3.19 -32.85
N LYS A 56 26.15 3.95 -32.11
CA LYS A 56 25.93 5.39 -32.36
C LYS A 56 27.19 6.21 -32.13
N GLU A 57 27.95 5.89 -31.07
CA GLU A 57 29.11 6.68 -30.65
C GLU A 57 30.36 6.40 -31.50
N TYR A 58 30.60 5.11 -31.87
CA TYR A 58 31.84 4.70 -32.54
C TYR A 58 31.64 4.13 -33.95
N GLY A 59 30.42 3.95 -34.41
CA GLY A 59 30.11 3.38 -35.71
C GLY A 59 30.33 1.85 -35.80
N GLU A 60 30.69 1.19 -34.70
CA GLU A 60 31.09 -0.23 -34.67
C GLU A 60 30.07 -1.01 -33.81
N LEU A 61 29.79 -2.26 -34.18
CA LEU A 61 28.93 -3.15 -33.41
C LEU A 61 29.79 -4.10 -32.55
N LEU A 62 29.58 -4.09 -31.26
CA LEU A 62 30.24 -4.99 -30.32
C LEU A 62 29.73 -6.43 -30.48
N ASN A 63 30.64 -7.40 -30.49
CA ASN A 63 30.29 -8.82 -30.32
C ASN A 63 30.05 -9.14 -28.81
N ASP A 64 29.56 -10.35 -28.53
CA ASP A 64 29.20 -10.73 -27.16
C ASP A 64 30.41 -10.82 -26.22
N LYS A 65 31.58 -11.20 -26.72
CA LYS A 65 32.83 -11.27 -25.94
C LYS A 65 33.31 -9.86 -25.54
N GLU A 66 33.25 -8.91 -26.45
CA GLU A 66 33.62 -7.51 -26.19
C GLU A 66 32.67 -6.87 -25.20
N VAL A 67 31.36 -7.14 -25.31
CA VAL A 67 30.36 -6.67 -24.32
C VAL A 67 30.68 -7.24 -22.95
N GLN A 68 31.04 -8.51 -22.81
CA GLN A 68 31.39 -9.12 -21.55
C GLN A 68 32.64 -8.51 -20.92
N GLU A 69 33.66 -8.21 -21.73
CA GLU A 69 34.89 -7.51 -21.30
C GLU A 69 34.54 -6.10 -20.75
N ILE A 70 33.69 -5.36 -21.46
CA ILE A 70 33.22 -4.03 -21.02
C ILE A 70 32.41 -4.11 -19.74
N ILE A 71 31.49 -5.09 -19.61
CA ILE A 71 30.73 -5.33 -18.39
C ILE A 71 31.65 -5.50 -17.20
N SER A 72 32.71 -6.33 -17.35
CA SER A 72 33.69 -6.57 -16.28
C SER A 72 34.43 -5.29 -15.85
N ILE A 73 34.76 -4.40 -16.78
CA ILE A 73 35.37 -3.10 -16.49
C ILE A 73 34.38 -2.23 -15.69
N ILE A 74 33.11 -2.13 -16.15
CA ILE A 74 32.08 -1.34 -15.50
C ILE A 74 31.78 -1.89 -14.09
N GLU A 75 31.80 -3.21 -13.89
CA GLU A 75 31.61 -3.83 -12.57
C GLU A 75 32.70 -3.43 -11.58
N VAL A 76 33.96 -3.36 -12.01
CA VAL A 76 35.06 -2.88 -11.17
C VAL A 76 34.85 -1.42 -10.79
N GLU A 77 34.52 -0.57 -11.75
CA GLU A 77 34.23 0.84 -11.49
C GLU A 77 33.04 1.04 -10.53
N CYS A 78 31.99 0.24 -10.70
CA CYS A 78 30.87 0.23 -9.75
C CYS A 78 31.29 -0.18 -8.33
N TYR A 79 32.20 -1.17 -8.23
CA TYR A 79 32.71 -1.67 -6.94
C TYR A 79 33.59 -0.62 -6.24
N GLU A 80 34.41 0.11 -6.98
CA GLU A 80 35.28 1.16 -6.49
C GLU A 80 34.51 2.46 -6.17
N SER A 81 33.31 2.62 -6.70
CA SER A 81 32.44 3.76 -6.38
C SER A 81 32.11 3.80 -4.89
N LYS A 82 32.50 4.88 -4.20
CA LYS A 82 32.23 5.08 -2.78
C LYS A 82 30.77 5.38 -2.47
N ASN A 83 29.99 5.81 -3.45
CA ASN A 83 28.61 6.22 -3.29
C ASN A 83 27.67 5.05 -3.51
N LYS A 84 27.02 4.59 -2.44
CA LYS A 84 25.86 3.71 -2.56
C LYS A 84 24.66 4.51 -3.04
N ILE A 85 24.02 4.03 -4.09
CA ILE A 85 22.89 4.67 -4.75
C ILE A 85 21.61 4.06 -4.19
N GLN A 86 20.80 4.87 -3.52
CA GLN A 86 19.45 4.51 -3.14
C GLN A 86 18.52 4.83 -4.33
N ARG A 87 17.92 3.78 -4.92
CA ARG A 87 16.90 3.95 -5.96
C ARG A 87 15.52 3.78 -5.36
N ASN A 88 14.57 4.46 -5.94
CA ASN A 88 13.18 4.46 -5.49
C ASN A 88 12.25 4.04 -6.62
N HIS A 89 11.08 3.56 -6.26
CA HIS A 89 9.98 3.41 -7.20
C HIS A 89 9.13 4.67 -7.13
N ARG A 90 8.89 5.32 -8.26
CA ARG A 90 7.98 6.47 -8.46
C ARG A 90 8.26 7.71 -7.61
N ILE A 91 8.54 7.59 -6.31
CA ILE A 91 8.68 8.73 -5.37
C ILE A 91 10.00 8.62 -4.59
N TYR A 92 10.75 9.71 -4.58
CA TYR A 92 11.92 9.93 -3.74
C TYR A 92 11.63 10.98 -2.69
N THR A 93 12.11 10.76 -1.46
CA THR A 93 11.98 11.73 -0.38
C THR A 93 13.29 11.92 0.37
N LYS A 94 13.63 13.17 0.70
CA LYS A 94 14.79 13.51 1.55
C LYS A 94 14.46 14.75 2.39
N GLY A 95 14.29 14.55 3.68
CA GLY A 95 13.88 15.64 4.56
C GLY A 95 12.50 16.16 4.20
N ARG A 96 12.43 17.38 3.64
CA ARG A 96 11.19 18.03 3.17
C ARG A 96 11.06 18.09 1.66
N MET A 97 12.03 17.57 0.97
CA MET A 97 12.00 17.46 -0.48
C MET A 97 11.34 16.14 -0.88
N LEU A 98 10.45 16.21 -1.84
CA LEU A 98 9.84 15.06 -2.50
C LEU A 98 10.00 15.23 -4.03
N ILE A 99 10.36 14.15 -4.71
CA ILE A 99 10.42 14.12 -6.17
C ILE A 99 9.54 12.96 -6.63
N TYR A 100 8.55 13.27 -7.46
CA TYR A 100 7.65 12.30 -8.09
C TYR A 100 8.01 12.16 -9.56
N GLN A 101 8.37 10.95 -10.00
CA GLN A 101 8.73 10.65 -11.40
C GLN A 101 7.49 10.71 -12.29
N LEU A 102 7.41 11.68 -13.19
CA LEU A 102 6.29 11.84 -14.13
C LEU A 102 6.47 11.00 -15.38
N ASN A 103 7.56 11.22 -16.10
CA ASN A 103 7.74 10.72 -17.44
C ASN A 103 9.19 10.30 -17.68
N THR A 104 9.38 9.09 -18.21
CA THR A 104 10.70 8.55 -18.55
C THR A 104 11.13 8.90 -19.97
N ASP A 105 10.20 9.24 -20.88
CA ASP A 105 10.52 9.56 -22.27
C ASP A 105 11.19 10.93 -22.38
N ASN A 106 10.73 11.90 -21.62
CA ASN A 106 11.30 13.25 -21.54
C ASN A 106 12.04 13.51 -20.21
N ASN A 107 12.23 12.47 -19.39
CA ASN A 107 12.97 12.50 -18.13
C ASN A 107 12.50 13.59 -17.14
N THR A 108 11.17 13.74 -16.95
CA THR A 108 10.61 14.78 -16.09
C THR A 108 10.05 14.25 -14.78
N SER A 109 10.14 15.08 -13.74
CA SER A 109 9.61 14.84 -12.40
C SER A 109 8.96 16.10 -11.84
N VAL A 110 8.05 15.91 -10.89
CA VAL A 110 7.58 17.01 -10.02
C VAL A 110 8.47 17.03 -8.79
N ARG A 111 9.17 18.14 -8.56
CA ARG A 111 9.86 18.44 -7.32
C ARG A 111 8.97 19.27 -6.42
N ILE A 112 8.91 18.88 -5.16
CA ILE A 112 8.17 19.59 -4.11
C ILE A 112 9.15 19.88 -2.98
N GLU A 113 9.42 21.15 -2.74
CA GLU A 113 10.32 21.61 -1.68
C GLU A 113 9.90 23.01 -1.22
N ASP A 114 10.05 23.29 0.06
CA ASP A 114 9.76 24.59 0.68
C ASP A 114 8.36 25.19 0.41
N GLY A 115 7.38 24.32 0.11
CA GLY A 115 5.98 24.71 -0.15
C GLY A 115 5.68 24.98 -1.62
N GLU A 116 6.62 24.78 -2.52
CA GLU A 116 6.48 25.00 -3.95
C GLU A 116 6.55 23.68 -4.73
N CYS A 117 5.89 23.64 -5.88
CA CYS A 117 5.87 22.51 -6.81
C CYS A 117 6.41 22.97 -8.15
N GLU A 118 7.41 22.27 -8.67
CA GLU A 118 8.02 22.56 -9.97
C GLU A 118 8.18 21.28 -10.80
N ILE A 119 8.07 21.40 -12.11
CA ILE A 119 8.42 20.32 -13.04
C ILE A 119 9.87 20.52 -13.45
N GLU A 120 10.71 19.52 -13.18
CA GLU A 120 12.15 19.55 -13.47
C GLU A 120 12.64 18.29 -14.16
N GLU A 121 13.88 18.32 -14.64
CA GLU A 121 14.55 17.11 -15.14
C GLU A 121 14.86 16.15 -13.98
N THR A 122 14.58 14.87 -14.20
CA THR A 122 14.81 13.83 -13.18
C THR A 122 16.31 13.57 -13.00
N PRO A 123 16.86 13.66 -11.78
CA PRO A 123 18.27 13.36 -11.52
C PRO A 123 18.64 11.90 -11.85
N ASP A 124 19.84 11.69 -12.41
CA ASP A 124 20.38 10.36 -12.71
C ASP A 124 20.36 9.44 -11.48
N PHE A 125 20.12 8.17 -11.69
CA PHE A 125 20.13 7.09 -10.68
C PHE A 125 19.07 7.15 -9.59
N MET A 126 18.17 8.13 -9.58
CA MET A 126 17.19 8.32 -8.51
C MET A 126 16.12 7.24 -8.49
N PHE A 127 15.70 6.77 -9.66
CA PHE A 127 14.61 5.80 -9.81
C PHE A 127 15.04 4.48 -10.44
N TYR A 128 14.27 3.42 -10.15
CA TYR A 128 14.39 2.16 -10.87
C TYR A 128 13.82 2.30 -12.27
N THR A 129 14.54 1.79 -13.27
CA THR A 129 14.00 1.61 -14.61
C THR A 129 13.13 0.35 -14.61
N ASP A 130 11.83 0.50 -14.76
CA ASP A 130 10.87 -0.59 -14.84
C ASP A 130 10.13 -0.53 -16.18
N ARG A 131 10.05 -1.67 -16.88
CA ARG A 131 9.29 -1.79 -18.14
C ARG A 131 7.78 -1.67 -17.95
N ASN A 132 7.31 -1.86 -16.74
CA ASN A 132 5.90 -1.73 -16.37
C ASN A 132 5.54 -0.30 -15.94
N PHE A 133 6.51 0.60 -15.92
CA PHE A 133 6.28 2.00 -15.61
C PHE A 133 5.47 2.65 -16.74
N LYS A 134 4.39 3.29 -16.36
CA LYS A 134 3.59 4.11 -17.25
C LYS A 134 3.80 5.58 -16.92
N ASN A 135 4.02 6.39 -17.95
CA ASN A 135 4.14 7.83 -17.79
C ASN A 135 2.86 8.41 -17.19
N GLN A 136 3.02 9.36 -16.28
CA GLN A 136 1.93 10.12 -15.69
C GLN A 136 1.61 11.31 -16.59
N VAL A 137 0.35 11.77 -16.53
CA VAL A 137 -0.03 13.03 -17.18
C VAL A 137 0.61 14.21 -16.44
N GLU A 138 0.90 15.27 -17.17
CA GLU A 138 1.42 16.50 -16.60
C GLU A 138 0.36 17.15 -15.70
N PRO A 139 0.69 17.48 -14.43
CA PRO A 139 -0.25 18.08 -13.49
C PRO A 139 -0.48 19.56 -13.80
N ASP A 140 -1.70 20.04 -13.59
CA ASP A 140 -1.99 21.46 -13.55
C ASP A 140 -1.70 22.02 -12.15
N LEU A 141 -0.49 22.55 -11.96
CA LEU A 141 -0.03 23.07 -10.67
C LEU A 141 -0.71 24.37 -10.22
N SER A 142 -1.62 24.94 -11.02
CA SER A 142 -2.42 26.11 -10.63
C SER A 142 -3.62 25.76 -9.74
N VAL A 143 -3.99 24.48 -9.64
CA VAL A 143 -5.16 23.99 -8.87
C VAL A 143 -4.89 24.03 -7.39
N MET A 144 -5.83 24.62 -6.63
CA MET A 144 -5.69 24.74 -5.16
C MET A 144 -6.00 23.42 -4.44
N PRO A 145 -5.41 23.20 -3.23
CA PRO A 145 -5.64 21.98 -2.44
C PRO A 145 -7.12 21.68 -2.17
N GLU A 146 -7.95 22.68 -1.90
CA GLU A 146 -9.36 22.54 -1.56
C GLU A 146 -10.20 21.96 -2.71
N GLU A 147 -9.74 22.11 -3.94
CA GLU A 147 -10.40 21.55 -5.13
C GLU A 147 -10.28 20.01 -5.22
N LEU A 148 -9.42 19.39 -4.42
CA LEU A 148 -9.30 17.93 -4.40
C LEU A 148 -10.60 17.24 -4.00
N LEU A 149 -11.29 17.72 -2.96
CA LEU A 149 -12.51 17.09 -2.44
C LEU A 149 -13.64 17.03 -3.49
N PRO A 150 -13.97 18.10 -4.23
CA PRO A 150 -14.92 18.05 -5.35
C PRO A 150 -14.57 17.00 -6.41
N TYR A 151 -13.29 16.87 -6.78
CA TYR A 151 -12.87 15.86 -7.76
C TYR A 151 -13.01 14.44 -7.22
N ILE A 152 -12.65 14.18 -5.98
CA ILE A 152 -12.82 12.87 -5.36
C ILE A 152 -14.30 12.51 -5.30
N ARG A 153 -15.17 13.41 -4.86
CA ARG A 153 -16.64 13.21 -4.85
C ARG A 153 -17.19 12.89 -6.24
N LYS A 154 -16.70 13.55 -7.28
CA LYS A 154 -17.12 13.32 -8.67
C LYS A 154 -16.77 11.94 -9.20
N HIS A 155 -15.61 11.41 -8.80
CA HIS A 155 -15.01 10.24 -9.44
C HIS A 155 -15.06 8.95 -8.62
N PHE A 156 -15.31 9.02 -7.30
CA PHE A 156 -15.38 7.86 -6.43
C PHE A 156 -16.81 7.67 -5.91
N ASN A 157 -17.29 6.42 -5.98
CA ASN A 157 -18.65 6.06 -5.58
C ASN A 157 -18.73 5.82 -4.06
N VAL A 158 -18.70 6.90 -3.30
CA VAL A 158 -18.77 6.90 -1.82
C VAL A 158 -20.05 7.53 -1.31
N LYS A 159 -20.41 7.20 -0.05
CA LYS A 159 -21.73 7.56 0.51
C LYS A 159 -21.81 8.99 1.00
N ASP A 160 -20.80 9.43 1.70
CA ASP A 160 -20.83 10.68 2.44
C ASP A 160 -19.53 11.48 2.34
N GLU A 161 -19.50 12.62 3.01
CA GLU A 161 -18.36 13.52 3.02
C GLU A 161 -17.14 12.94 3.73
N ASP A 162 -17.35 12.14 4.76
CA ASP A 162 -16.26 11.54 5.55
C ASP A 162 -15.52 10.50 4.71
N ASP A 163 -16.21 9.76 3.84
CA ASP A 163 -15.59 8.88 2.85
C ASP A 163 -14.76 9.66 1.81
N VAL A 164 -15.26 10.81 1.33
CA VAL A 164 -14.52 11.69 0.42
C VAL A 164 -13.23 12.19 1.06
N ILE A 165 -13.31 12.63 2.30
CA ILE A 165 -12.16 13.09 3.09
C ILE A 165 -11.17 11.95 3.28
N LEU A 166 -11.66 10.76 3.68
CA LEU A 166 -10.81 9.58 3.89
C LEU A 166 -10.04 9.18 2.62
N ILE A 167 -10.72 9.10 1.48
CA ILE A 167 -10.06 8.77 0.20
C ILE A 167 -9.01 9.83 -0.15
N SER A 168 -9.31 11.11 0.04
CA SER A 168 -8.37 12.20 -0.21
C SER A 168 -7.13 12.07 0.67
N ILE A 169 -7.30 11.75 1.96
CA ILE A 169 -6.21 11.48 2.90
C ILE A 169 -5.38 10.28 2.44
N LEU A 170 -6.03 9.17 2.06
CA LEU A 170 -5.35 7.95 1.62
C LEU A 170 -4.53 8.18 0.35
N ILE A 171 -5.05 8.92 -0.62
CA ILE A 171 -4.34 9.27 -1.85
C ILE A 171 -3.14 10.16 -1.54
N VAL A 172 -3.35 11.29 -0.87
CA VAL A 172 -2.28 12.24 -0.57
C VAL A 172 -1.20 11.61 0.30
N SER A 173 -1.59 10.88 1.37
CA SER A 173 -0.62 10.18 2.22
C SER A 173 0.19 9.16 1.43
N SER A 174 -0.46 8.40 0.53
CA SER A 174 0.22 7.44 -0.35
C SER A 174 1.27 8.10 -1.24
N MET A 175 1.13 9.38 -1.57
CA MET A 175 2.06 10.12 -2.39
C MET A 175 3.08 10.95 -1.59
N LEU A 176 3.06 10.89 -0.24
CA LEU A 176 4.05 11.54 0.64
C LEU A 176 5.38 10.78 0.77
N GLY A 177 5.54 9.66 0.06
CA GLY A 177 6.74 8.82 0.11
C GLY A 177 6.68 7.76 1.22
N MET A 178 7.72 6.92 1.28
CA MET A 178 7.75 5.69 2.07
C MET A 178 8.56 5.84 3.38
N ASN A 179 8.62 7.01 3.95
CA ASN A 179 9.36 7.30 5.19
C ASN A 179 8.52 7.13 6.48
N PHE A 180 7.29 6.64 6.36
CA PHE A 180 6.40 6.25 7.43
C PHE A 180 5.51 5.07 6.99
N ASN A 181 4.82 4.45 7.95
CA ASN A 181 3.98 3.28 7.68
C ASN A 181 2.63 3.70 7.08
N HIS A 182 2.29 3.15 5.90
CA HIS A 182 1.02 3.38 5.23
C HIS A 182 0.01 2.27 5.53
N PRO A 183 -1.28 2.58 5.71
CA PRO A 183 -2.29 1.55 5.86
C PRO A 183 -2.47 0.75 4.56
N VAL A 184 -2.88 -0.51 4.68
CA VAL A 184 -3.44 -1.26 3.56
C VAL A 184 -4.80 -0.65 3.20
N ILE A 185 -4.99 -0.28 1.95
CA ILE A 185 -6.24 0.28 1.45
C ILE A 185 -7.17 -0.89 1.08
N LEU A 186 -8.19 -1.13 1.90
CA LEU A 186 -9.21 -2.16 1.65
C LEU A 186 -10.42 -1.51 1.00
N ILE A 187 -10.80 -1.97 -0.19
CA ILE A 187 -11.98 -1.50 -0.92
C ILE A 187 -13.02 -2.60 -0.88
N GLN A 188 -14.12 -2.34 -0.19
CA GLN A 188 -15.23 -3.27 -0.03
C GLN A 188 -16.54 -2.73 -0.61
N GLY A 189 -17.45 -3.61 -0.95
CA GLY A 189 -18.76 -3.28 -1.46
C GLY A 189 -19.37 -4.46 -2.20
N GLU A 190 -20.67 -4.39 -2.45
CA GLU A 190 -21.42 -5.42 -3.17
C GLU A 190 -20.91 -5.59 -4.61
N LYS A 191 -21.37 -6.67 -5.26
CA LYS A 191 -21.11 -6.85 -6.69
C LYS A 191 -21.73 -5.70 -7.50
N GLY A 192 -20.93 -5.06 -8.35
CA GLY A 192 -21.36 -3.91 -9.16
C GLY A 192 -21.27 -2.56 -8.44
N SER A 193 -20.51 -2.44 -7.33
CA SER A 193 -20.25 -1.15 -6.65
C SER A 193 -19.07 -0.34 -7.21
N GLY A 194 -18.36 -0.85 -8.24
CA GLY A 194 -17.21 -0.15 -8.83
C GLY A 194 -15.86 -0.35 -8.12
N LYS A 195 -15.68 -1.44 -7.32
CA LYS A 195 -14.42 -1.69 -6.58
C LYS A 195 -13.18 -1.71 -7.45
N SER A 196 -13.20 -2.51 -8.52
CA SER A 196 -12.05 -2.62 -9.45
C SER A 196 -11.79 -1.28 -10.15
N GLU A 197 -12.82 -0.50 -10.46
CA GLU A 197 -12.71 0.84 -11.02
C GLU A 197 -12.08 1.82 -10.02
N CYS A 198 -12.52 1.78 -8.76
CA CYS A 198 -11.92 2.57 -7.68
C CYS A 198 -10.42 2.26 -7.54
N LEU A 199 -10.04 0.98 -7.50
CA LEU A 199 -8.64 0.56 -7.41
C LEU A 199 -7.82 0.98 -8.63
N LYS A 200 -8.38 0.89 -9.85
CA LYS A 200 -7.73 1.39 -11.08
C LYS A 200 -7.46 2.90 -11.01
N LYS A 201 -8.43 3.68 -10.52
CA LYS A 201 -8.26 5.13 -10.37
C LYS A 201 -7.18 5.48 -9.35
N LEU A 202 -7.13 4.77 -8.21
CA LEU A 202 -6.05 4.91 -7.24
C LEU A 202 -4.69 4.58 -7.84
N GLU A 203 -4.59 3.49 -8.61
CA GLU A 203 -3.35 3.14 -9.31
C GLU A 203 -2.94 4.24 -10.31
N MET A 204 -3.89 4.72 -11.11
CA MET A 204 -3.63 5.78 -12.09
C MET A 204 -3.18 7.10 -11.46
N ILE A 205 -3.61 7.41 -10.24
CA ILE A 205 -3.17 8.61 -9.51
C ILE A 205 -1.78 8.38 -8.90
N ILE A 206 -1.60 7.27 -8.18
CA ILE A 206 -0.45 7.06 -7.30
C ILE A 206 0.76 6.52 -8.06
N ASP A 207 0.57 5.46 -8.84
CA ASP A 207 1.64 4.71 -9.52
C ASP A 207 1.13 4.01 -10.78
N PRO A 208 0.83 4.77 -11.85
CA PRO A 208 0.29 4.21 -13.09
C PRO A 208 1.24 3.17 -13.70
N LYS A 209 0.67 2.05 -14.19
CA LYS A 209 1.38 0.92 -14.77
C LYS A 209 0.73 0.44 -16.07
N ASP A 210 1.56 -0.09 -16.99
CA ASP A 210 1.08 -0.68 -18.23
C ASP A 210 0.30 -1.98 -18.01
N SER A 211 0.69 -2.78 -17.02
CA SER A 211 -0.02 -4.03 -16.68
C SER A 211 -1.35 -3.80 -15.96
N GLY A 212 -1.61 -2.59 -15.42
CA GLY A 212 -2.74 -2.31 -14.57
C GLY A 212 -2.79 -3.16 -13.30
N ILE A 213 -3.99 -3.26 -12.71
CA ILE A 213 -4.21 -4.03 -11.48
C ILE A 213 -4.06 -5.54 -11.71
N CYS A 214 -3.51 -6.24 -10.74
CA CYS A 214 -3.19 -7.66 -10.86
C CYS A 214 -4.21 -8.54 -10.13
N ALA A 215 -4.50 -9.72 -10.69
CA ALA A 215 -5.22 -10.75 -9.96
C ALA A 215 -4.43 -11.22 -8.73
N TYR A 216 -5.12 -11.46 -7.62
CA TYR A 216 -4.54 -11.95 -6.39
C TYR A 216 -4.09 -13.42 -6.51
N THR A 217 -3.06 -13.77 -5.77
CA THR A 217 -2.58 -15.16 -5.62
C THR A 217 -2.15 -15.41 -4.18
N ASN A 218 -2.34 -16.63 -3.67
CA ASN A 218 -1.80 -17.05 -2.36
C ASN A 218 -0.34 -17.53 -2.42
N ASN A 219 0.36 -17.31 -3.54
CA ASN A 219 1.79 -17.65 -3.66
C ASN A 219 2.62 -16.53 -3.03
N LYS A 220 3.33 -16.85 -1.92
CA LYS A 220 4.17 -15.91 -1.17
C LYS A 220 5.24 -15.27 -2.05
N GLU A 221 5.94 -16.05 -2.86
CA GLU A 221 7.04 -15.58 -3.70
C GLU A 221 6.57 -14.57 -4.76
N ALA A 222 5.41 -14.85 -5.38
CA ALA A 222 4.80 -13.94 -6.35
C ALA A 222 4.38 -12.60 -5.69
N ILE A 223 3.86 -12.64 -4.47
CA ILE A 223 3.50 -11.42 -3.72
C ILE A 223 4.75 -10.64 -3.33
N VAL A 224 5.77 -11.30 -2.78
CA VAL A 224 7.07 -10.68 -2.44
C VAL A 224 7.67 -9.98 -3.66
N LEU A 225 7.67 -10.65 -4.82
CA LEU A 225 8.19 -10.08 -6.06
C LEU A 225 7.42 -8.81 -6.47
N ARG A 226 6.10 -8.80 -6.34
CA ARG A 226 5.27 -7.62 -6.66
C ARG A 226 5.53 -6.47 -5.69
N LEU A 227 5.51 -6.75 -4.38
CA LEU A 227 5.76 -5.75 -3.34
C LEU A 227 7.16 -5.13 -3.44
N SER A 228 8.14 -5.86 -3.95
CA SER A 228 9.50 -5.36 -4.12
C SER A 228 9.75 -4.56 -5.40
N LYS A 229 8.81 -4.58 -6.36
CA LYS A 229 8.97 -3.93 -7.67
C LYS A 229 7.99 -2.80 -7.95
N SER A 230 7.09 -2.51 -7.02
CA SER A 230 6.03 -1.53 -7.23
C SER A 230 5.97 -0.55 -6.08
N TYR A 231 5.75 0.71 -6.37
CA TYR A 231 5.45 1.71 -5.36
C TYR A 231 4.06 1.48 -4.75
N PHE A 232 3.06 1.22 -5.60
CA PHE A 232 1.71 0.85 -5.20
C PHE A 232 1.32 -0.51 -5.81
N THR A 233 1.08 -1.50 -4.95
CA THR A 233 0.70 -2.85 -5.37
C THR A 233 -0.79 -3.07 -5.19
N CYS A 234 -1.48 -3.36 -6.29
CA CYS A 234 -2.92 -3.55 -6.36
C CYS A 234 -3.29 -5.03 -6.54
N PHE A 235 -4.19 -5.54 -5.67
CA PHE A 235 -4.76 -6.89 -5.76
C PHE A 235 -6.28 -6.80 -5.92
N ASP A 236 -6.80 -7.27 -7.05
CA ASP A 236 -8.22 -7.22 -7.34
C ASP A 236 -8.91 -8.55 -7.00
N ASN A 237 -10.17 -8.43 -6.55
CA ASN A 237 -11.10 -9.54 -6.31
C ASN A 237 -10.56 -10.61 -5.35
N VAL A 238 -10.02 -10.16 -4.21
CA VAL A 238 -9.50 -11.05 -3.17
C VAL A 238 -10.65 -11.63 -2.37
N SER A 239 -10.75 -12.95 -2.34
CA SER A 239 -11.79 -13.67 -1.59
C SER A 239 -11.30 -14.19 -0.23
N PHE A 240 -10.00 -14.44 -0.12
CA PHE A 240 -9.38 -14.99 1.09
C PHE A 240 -7.89 -14.64 1.14
N ILE A 241 -7.42 -14.26 2.32
CA ILE A 241 -5.99 -14.05 2.64
C ILE A 241 -5.59 -15.10 3.66
N SER A 242 -4.60 -15.94 3.33
CA SER A 242 -4.05 -16.90 4.29
C SER A 242 -3.28 -16.18 5.40
N LYS A 243 -3.12 -16.83 6.57
CA LYS A 243 -2.36 -16.24 7.68
C LYS A 243 -0.95 -15.85 7.27
N ALA A 244 -0.25 -16.70 6.52
CA ALA A 244 1.12 -16.43 6.06
C ALA A 244 1.20 -15.19 5.16
N ILE A 245 0.18 -14.96 4.31
CA ILE A 245 0.11 -13.77 3.48
C ILE A 245 -0.30 -12.55 4.31
N SER A 246 -1.23 -12.70 5.26
CA SER A 246 -1.60 -11.63 6.19
C SER A 246 -0.37 -11.12 6.97
N ASP A 247 0.43 -12.04 7.51
CA ASP A 247 1.67 -11.72 8.23
C ASP A 247 2.70 -11.02 7.31
N LEU A 248 2.79 -11.46 6.03
CA LEU A 248 3.63 -10.83 5.01
C LEU A 248 3.18 -9.40 4.69
N LEU A 249 1.87 -9.17 4.51
CA LEU A 249 1.32 -7.83 4.26
C LEU A 249 1.56 -6.90 5.45
N CYS A 250 1.35 -7.39 6.68
CA CYS A 250 1.68 -6.64 7.90
C CYS A 250 3.16 -6.26 7.98
N SER A 251 4.04 -7.18 7.56
CA SER A 251 5.49 -6.93 7.50
C SER A 251 5.84 -5.89 6.43
N ALA A 252 5.18 -5.94 5.28
CA ALA A 252 5.36 -4.97 4.20
C ALA A 252 4.95 -3.55 4.61
N VAL A 253 3.83 -3.41 5.35
CA VAL A 253 3.38 -2.12 5.92
C VAL A 253 4.44 -1.50 6.82
N THR A 254 5.17 -2.30 7.58
CA THR A 254 6.21 -1.82 8.52
C THR A 254 7.60 -1.70 7.89
N GLY A 255 7.72 -1.89 6.57
CA GLY A 255 9.00 -1.75 5.85
C GLY A 255 9.99 -2.89 6.15
N ALA A 256 9.51 -4.06 6.58
CA ALA A 256 10.35 -5.22 6.83
C ALA A 256 10.97 -5.75 5.52
N SER A 257 12.10 -6.46 5.68
CA SER A 257 12.75 -7.15 4.57
C SER A 257 12.38 -8.65 4.61
N ASP A 258 12.19 -9.27 3.47
CA ASP A 258 12.10 -10.73 3.35
C ASP A 258 13.36 -11.26 2.64
N THR A 259 13.74 -12.49 2.95
CA THR A 259 14.88 -13.15 2.31
C THR A 259 14.37 -14.07 1.20
N THR A 260 14.87 -13.87 0.00
CA THR A 260 14.63 -14.77 -1.14
C THR A 260 15.92 -15.43 -1.58
N ARG A 261 15.83 -16.69 -2.03
CA ARG A 261 17.00 -17.37 -2.63
C ARG A 261 17.33 -16.74 -3.98
N ARG A 262 18.62 -16.52 -4.22
CA ARG A 262 19.09 -16.12 -5.54
C ARG A 262 19.01 -17.33 -6.48
N LEU A 263 18.35 -17.18 -7.62
CA LEU A 263 18.31 -18.22 -8.65
C LEU A 263 19.75 -18.51 -9.13
N TYR A 264 20.11 -19.80 -9.15
CA TYR A 264 21.44 -20.33 -9.58
C TYR A 264 22.61 -20.18 -8.59
N THR A 265 22.36 -19.84 -7.29
CA THR A 265 23.40 -19.91 -6.26
C THR A 265 22.84 -20.60 -5.02
N ASP A 266 23.47 -21.69 -4.59
CA ASP A 266 22.98 -22.50 -3.45
C ASP A 266 23.17 -21.83 -2.06
N THR A 267 23.95 -20.75 -1.98
CA THR A 267 24.41 -20.16 -0.73
C THR A 267 24.14 -18.66 -0.55
N GLU A 268 23.70 -17.94 -1.59
CA GLU A 268 23.47 -16.49 -1.48
C GLU A 268 21.99 -16.15 -1.24
N GLU A 269 21.70 -15.62 -0.08
CA GLU A 269 20.41 -15.01 0.25
C GLU A 269 20.35 -13.58 -0.30
N ARG A 270 19.26 -13.26 -0.98
CA ARG A 270 18.97 -11.88 -1.38
C ARG A 270 17.96 -11.29 -0.40
N ILE A 271 18.38 -10.26 0.31
CA ILE A 271 17.47 -9.45 1.14
C ILE A 271 16.63 -8.59 0.20
N VAL A 272 15.32 -8.76 0.24
CA VAL A 272 14.36 -7.99 -0.55
C VAL A 272 13.59 -7.09 0.40
N LYS A 273 13.74 -5.78 0.22
CA LYS A 273 12.93 -4.81 0.97
C LYS A 273 11.49 -4.88 0.45
N LEU A 274 10.54 -5.13 1.33
CA LEU A 274 9.12 -5.07 1.06
C LEU A 274 8.64 -3.65 1.35
N HIS A 275 8.60 -2.82 0.34
CA HIS A 275 8.30 -1.41 0.52
C HIS A 275 7.35 -0.94 -0.57
N SER A 276 6.07 -1.23 -0.37
CA SER A 276 5.00 -0.91 -1.32
C SER A 276 3.74 -0.57 -0.54
N ILE A 277 3.01 0.42 -1.00
CA ILE A 277 1.64 0.68 -0.56
C ILE A 277 0.76 -0.40 -1.17
N ILE A 278 -0.26 -0.83 -0.43
CA ILE A 278 -1.06 -2.00 -0.81
C ILE A 278 -2.52 -1.59 -0.94
N GLY A 279 -3.12 -1.86 -2.11
CA GLY A 279 -4.54 -1.73 -2.38
C GLY A 279 -5.18 -3.09 -2.65
N ILE A 280 -6.31 -3.39 -2.01
CA ILE A 280 -7.01 -4.68 -2.11
C ILE A 280 -8.50 -4.45 -2.32
N THR A 281 -9.11 -5.10 -3.33
CA THR A 281 -10.56 -5.14 -3.44
C THR A 281 -11.13 -6.47 -2.97
N SER A 282 -12.27 -6.44 -2.30
CA SER A 282 -12.98 -7.65 -1.86
C SER A 282 -14.50 -7.45 -1.84
N ILE A 283 -15.24 -8.56 -1.85
CA ILE A 283 -16.71 -8.53 -1.69
C ILE A 283 -17.07 -8.54 -0.20
N ASN A 284 -16.38 -9.36 0.58
CA ASN A 284 -16.57 -9.53 2.02
C ASN A 284 -15.26 -9.21 2.75
N GLY A 285 -15.31 -8.99 4.06
CA GLY A 285 -14.13 -8.76 4.88
C GLY A 285 -13.05 -9.83 4.67
N VAL A 286 -11.94 -9.44 4.06
CA VAL A 286 -10.80 -10.34 3.79
C VAL A 286 -9.77 -10.31 4.90
N ALA A 287 -9.67 -9.22 5.62
CA ALA A 287 -8.82 -9.09 6.78
C ALA A 287 -9.48 -9.83 7.96
N ARG A 288 -9.01 -11.04 8.24
CA ARG A 288 -9.51 -11.89 9.34
C ARG A 288 -8.60 -11.87 10.56
N SER A 289 -7.46 -11.23 10.49
CA SER A 289 -6.54 -11.07 11.61
C SER A 289 -6.60 -9.63 12.11
N SER A 290 -6.78 -9.46 13.41
CA SER A 290 -6.73 -8.18 14.13
C SER A 290 -5.51 -7.35 13.71
N ASP A 291 -4.35 -8.00 13.57
CA ASP A 291 -3.10 -7.33 13.19
C ASP A 291 -3.13 -6.65 11.81
N LEU A 292 -3.81 -7.25 10.82
CA LEU A 292 -3.99 -6.66 9.49
C LEU A 292 -5.04 -5.55 9.52
N VAL A 293 -6.12 -5.73 10.30
CA VAL A 293 -7.17 -4.72 10.50
C VAL A 293 -6.61 -3.44 11.05
N ASP A 294 -5.86 -3.53 12.12
CA ASP A 294 -5.22 -2.39 12.78
C ASP A 294 -4.24 -1.62 11.86
N ARG A 295 -3.84 -2.23 10.75
CA ARG A 295 -2.97 -1.64 9.73
C ARG A 295 -3.68 -1.35 8.42
N SER A 296 -5.00 -1.33 8.42
CA SER A 296 -5.82 -1.11 7.23
C SER A 296 -6.72 0.09 7.38
N CYS A 297 -7.10 0.67 6.24
CA CYS A 297 -8.22 1.62 6.12
C CYS A 297 -9.23 1.09 5.11
N LEU A 298 -10.51 1.22 5.43
CA LEU A 298 -11.62 0.73 4.64
C LEU A 298 -12.23 1.85 3.77
N ILE A 299 -12.32 1.61 2.47
CA ILE A 299 -13.16 2.37 1.55
C ILE A 299 -14.40 1.51 1.27
N ALA A 300 -15.54 1.93 1.80
CA ALA A 300 -16.82 1.24 1.62
C ALA A 300 -17.58 1.85 0.44
N LEU A 301 -17.73 1.09 -0.66
CA LEU A 301 -18.43 1.55 -1.86
C LEU A 301 -19.90 1.13 -1.83
N SER A 302 -20.77 2.06 -2.17
CA SER A 302 -22.20 1.79 -2.35
C SER A 302 -22.48 1.12 -3.70
N ARG A 303 -23.58 0.38 -3.77
CA ARG A 303 -24.06 -0.10 -5.06
C ARG A 303 -24.62 1.08 -5.88
N PHE A 304 -24.29 1.12 -7.17
CA PHE A 304 -24.88 2.11 -8.08
C PHE A 304 -26.37 1.85 -8.24
N GLU A 305 -27.15 2.92 -8.27
CA GLU A 305 -28.52 2.85 -8.74
C GLU A 305 -28.55 2.57 -10.25
N LYS A 306 -29.60 1.91 -10.73
CA LYS A 306 -29.70 1.53 -12.16
C LYS A 306 -29.60 2.75 -13.11
N SER A 307 -30.05 3.91 -12.66
CA SER A 307 -29.99 5.18 -13.39
C SER A 307 -28.61 5.78 -13.48
N GLU A 308 -27.68 5.38 -12.59
CA GLU A 308 -26.31 5.92 -12.49
C GLU A 308 -25.28 5.11 -13.27
N ILE A 309 -25.67 3.91 -13.74
CA ILE A 309 -24.76 3.01 -14.44
C ILE A 309 -24.34 3.64 -15.78
N LYS A 310 -23.06 3.98 -15.87
CA LYS A 310 -22.39 4.47 -17.08
C LYS A 310 -21.47 3.39 -17.65
N THR A 311 -21.08 3.53 -18.91
CA THR A 311 -20.06 2.63 -19.49
C THR A 311 -18.69 2.91 -18.86
N GLU A 312 -17.90 1.86 -18.61
CA GLU A 312 -16.54 1.98 -18.06
C GLU A 312 -15.70 2.99 -18.89
N GLN A 313 -15.83 2.95 -20.22
CA GLN A 313 -15.14 3.87 -21.10
C GLN A 313 -15.50 5.34 -20.84
N SER A 314 -16.79 5.66 -20.64
CA SER A 314 -17.25 7.03 -20.36
C SER A 314 -16.74 7.53 -19.01
N VAL A 315 -16.78 6.66 -17.97
CA VAL A 315 -16.31 7.00 -16.63
C VAL A 315 -14.80 7.25 -16.65
N MET A 316 -14.03 6.36 -17.28
CA MET A 316 -12.58 6.51 -17.39
C MET A 316 -12.15 7.70 -18.23
N ALA A 317 -12.85 8.03 -19.33
CA ALA A 317 -12.58 9.21 -20.13
C ALA A 317 -12.83 10.51 -19.34
N SER A 318 -13.91 10.57 -18.55
CA SER A 318 -14.17 11.70 -17.65
C SER A 318 -13.09 11.85 -16.59
N PHE A 319 -12.65 10.74 -15.99
CA PHE A 319 -11.59 10.73 -14.98
C PHE A 319 -10.25 11.18 -15.58
N GLN A 320 -9.85 10.65 -16.73
CA GLN A 320 -8.61 11.02 -17.41
C GLN A 320 -8.55 12.49 -17.78
N LYS A 321 -9.70 13.08 -18.13
CA LYS A 321 -9.80 14.53 -18.42
C LYS A 321 -9.49 15.38 -17.18
N ASP A 322 -9.95 14.94 -16.01
CA ASP A 322 -9.77 15.68 -14.76
C ASP A 322 -8.45 15.32 -14.04
N LEU A 323 -7.75 14.25 -14.46
CA LEU A 323 -6.55 13.75 -13.80
C LEU A 323 -5.43 14.80 -13.65
N PRO A 324 -5.13 15.68 -14.64
CA PRO A 324 -4.16 16.76 -14.46
C PRO A 324 -4.49 17.67 -13.28
N PHE A 325 -5.76 18.03 -13.10
CA PHE A 325 -6.24 18.89 -12.03
C PHE A 325 -6.19 18.17 -10.68
N ILE A 326 -6.59 16.91 -10.65
CA ILE A 326 -6.49 16.05 -9.44
C ILE A 326 -5.04 15.98 -8.96
N LEU A 327 -4.10 15.74 -9.86
CA LEU A 327 -2.67 15.66 -9.54
C LEU A 327 -2.14 17.01 -9.05
N GLY A 328 -2.53 18.12 -9.68
CA GLY A 328 -2.15 19.46 -9.26
C GLY A 328 -2.59 19.75 -7.82
N ALA A 329 -3.87 19.49 -7.51
CA ALA A 329 -4.42 19.64 -6.17
C ALA A 329 -3.68 18.75 -5.15
N ILE A 330 -3.34 17.50 -5.51
CA ILE A 330 -2.58 16.58 -4.65
C ILE A 330 -1.16 17.12 -4.39
N PHE A 331 -0.42 17.54 -5.42
CA PHE A 331 0.95 18.02 -5.24
C PHE A 331 0.99 19.31 -4.42
N ASN A 332 0.06 20.23 -4.63
CA ASN A 332 -0.05 21.44 -3.80
C ASN A 332 -0.46 21.11 -2.35
N THR A 333 -1.30 20.08 -2.14
CA THR A 333 -1.58 19.58 -0.79
C THR A 333 -0.31 19.02 -0.14
N ILE A 334 0.48 18.23 -0.86
CA ILE A 334 1.76 17.68 -0.38
C ILE A 334 2.73 18.80 -0.02
N ALA A 335 2.84 19.85 -0.84
CA ALA A 335 3.67 21.03 -0.58
C ALA A 335 3.28 21.71 0.74
N GLY A 336 1.98 21.90 0.97
CA GLY A 336 1.44 22.42 2.22
C GLY A 336 1.77 21.52 3.42
N VAL A 337 1.63 20.21 3.29
CA VAL A 337 1.94 19.22 4.35
C VAL A 337 3.43 19.20 4.70
N LEU A 338 4.31 19.25 3.70
CA LEU A 338 5.77 19.27 3.92
C LEU A 338 6.25 20.57 4.59
N SER A 339 5.52 21.67 4.37
CA SER A 339 5.78 22.97 4.99
C SER A 339 5.16 23.13 6.37
N ASP A 340 4.17 22.31 6.75
CA ASP A 340 3.49 22.39 8.03
C ASP A 340 4.39 21.98 9.19
N ARG A 341 4.71 22.95 10.07
CA ARG A 341 5.54 22.79 11.28
C ARG A 341 4.73 22.70 12.56
N LYS A 342 3.39 22.83 12.48
CA LYS A 342 2.55 22.81 13.67
C LYS A 342 2.50 21.40 14.27
N LYS A 343 2.58 21.33 15.58
CA LYS A 343 2.40 20.07 16.31
C LYS A 343 0.98 19.58 16.12
N VAL A 344 0.83 18.28 15.99
CA VAL A 344 -0.46 17.60 15.89
C VAL A 344 -0.89 17.13 17.29
N LYS A 345 -2.16 17.32 17.61
CA LYS A 345 -2.82 16.75 18.81
C LYS A 345 -3.93 15.85 18.35
N ALA A 346 -3.64 14.54 18.23
CA ALA A 346 -4.64 13.56 17.87
C ALA A 346 -5.60 13.32 19.04
N ARG A 347 -6.91 13.38 18.78
CA ARG A 347 -7.97 13.10 19.76
C ARG A 347 -8.02 11.61 20.12
N HIS A 348 -7.89 10.74 19.14
CA HIS A 348 -7.85 9.28 19.29
C HIS A 348 -6.44 8.75 19.03
N LYS A 349 -6.14 7.56 19.56
CA LYS A 349 -4.89 6.83 19.24
C LYS A 349 -5.22 5.69 18.30
N ILE A 350 -4.57 5.67 17.15
CA ILE A 350 -4.58 4.53 16.22
C ILE A 350 -3.18 3.93 16.14
N ARG A 351 -3.09 2.67 15.72
CA ARG A 351 -1.83 1.92 15.68
C ARG A 351 -0.79 2.55 14.76
N LEU A 352 -1.20 3.09 13.61
CA LEU A 352 -0.34 3.78 12.66
C LEU A 352 -0.23 5.27 13.03
N ALA A 353 0.48 5.58 14.12
CA ALA A 353 0.56 6.93 14.66
C ALA A 353 1.17 7.95 13.69
N ASP A 354 2.20 7.54 12.92
CA ASP A 354 2.83 8.42 11.92
C ASP A 354 1.86 8.74 10.77
N PHE A 355 1.10 7.73 10.30
CA PHE A 355 0.04 7.96 9.32
C PHE A 355 -1.02 8.91 9.85
N HIS A 356 -1.45 8.73 11.11
CA HIS A 356 -2.43 9.62 11.76
C HIS A 356 -1.95 11.07 11.80
N GLU A 357 -0.68 11.29 12.17
CA GLU A 357 -0.09 12.63 12.14
C GLU A 357 -0.13 13.24 10.74
N LYS A 358 0.24 12.47 9.71
CA LYS A 358 0.19 12.93 8.32
C LYS A 358 -1.25 13.20 7.87
N ALA A 359 -2.19 12.34 8.22
CA ALA A 359 -3.62 12.52 7.92
C ALA A 359 -4.18 13.83 8.48
N ILE A 360 -3.85 14.16 9.73
CA ILE A 360 -4.26 15.43 10.36
C ILE A 360 -3.63 16.63 9.63
N LYS A 361 -2.34 16.56 9.25
CA LYS A 361 -1.70 17.62 8.47
C LYS A 361 -2.33 17.80 7.08
N ILE A 362 -2.67 16.69 6.42
CA ILE A 362 -3.40 16.72 5.13
C ILE A 362 -4.76 17.40 5.32
N GLY A 363 -5.53 16.96 6.32
CA GLY A 363 -6.82 17.57 6.63
C GLY A 363 -6.73 19.08 6.87
N ARG A 364 -5.71 19.52 7.60
CA ARG A 364 -5.44 20.93 7.88
C ARG A 364 -5.19 21.74 6.61
N VAL A 365 -4.44 21.20 5.65
CA VAL A 365 -4.20 21.84 4.35
C VAL A 365 -5.48 21.87 3.50
N LEU A 366 -6.33 20.84 3.61
CA LEU A 366 -7.63 20.77 2.93
C LEU A 366 -8.73 21.61 3.65
N GLY A 367 -8.40 22.34 4.72
CA GLY A 367 -9.36 23.17 5.47
C GLY A 367 -10.30 22.38 6.39
N ILE A 368 -9.90 21.16 6.81
CA ILE A 368 -10.71 20.28 7.66
C ILE A 368 -10.16 20.31 9.09
N GLU A 369 -11.06 20.31 10.07
CA GLU A 369 -10.69 20.32 11.50
C GLU A 369 -9.97 19.03 11.92
N GLU A 370 -8.96 19.15 12.81
CA GLU A 370 -8.12 18.03 13.26
C GLU A 370 -8.93 16.95 13.97
N ASP A 371 -9.89 17.35 14.82
CA ASP A 371 -10.74 16.42 15.55
C ASP A 371 -11.63 15.61 14.59
N LYS A 372 -12.15 16.23 13.55
CA LYS A 372 -12.93 15.54 12.52
C LYS A 372 -12.11 14.47 11.81
N ILE A 373 -10.85 14.76 11.45
CA ILE A 373 -9.96 13.76 10.85
C ILE A 373 -9.70 12.59 11.80
N SER A 374 -9.47 12.90 13.07
CA SER A 374 -9.22 11.89 14.11
C SER A 374 -10.45 11.00 14.32
N ASP A 375 -11.65 11.59 14.32
CA ASP A 375 -12.92 10.87 14.46
C ASP A 375 -13.20 9.97 13.22
N ILE A 376 -12.95 10.47 11.99
CA ILE A 376 -13.09 9.69 10.75
C ILE A 376 -12.19 8.43 10.77
N LEU A 377 -10.94 8.58 11.14
CA LEU A 377 -10.00 7.46 11.18
C LEU A 377 -10.34 6.47 12.28
N PHE A 378 -10.78 6.94 13.42
CA PHE A 378 -11.23 6.09 14.52
C PHE A 378 -12.50 5.31 14.15
N GLN A 379 -13.52 5.98 13.57
CA GLN A 379 -14.73 5.33 13.11
C GLN A 379 -14.46 4.31 12.01
N ASN A 380 -13.59 4.64 11.05
CA ASN A 380 -13.18 3.70 10.00
C ASN A 380 -12.56 2.41 10.56
N ARG A 381 -11.79 2.51 11.65
CA ARG A 381 -11.25 1.34 12.35
C ARG A 381 -12.37 0.52 13.01
N LEU A 382 -13.35 1.16 13.65
CA LEU A 382 -14.50 0.48 14.26
C LEU A 382 -15.33 -0.25 13.19
N ASP A 383 -15.57 0.37 12.04
CA ASP A 383 -16.31 -0.22 10.92
C ASP A 383 -15.61 -1.46 10.37
N LEU A 384 -14.26 -1.42 10.27
CA LEU A 384 -13.45 -2.60 9.91
C LEU A 384 -13.61 -3.73 10.94
N SER A 385 -13.51 -3.42 12.21
CA SER A 385 -13.68 -4.39 13.31
C SER A 385 -15.09 -5.00 13.30
N LEU A 386 -16.11 -4.17 13.08
CA LEU A 386 -17.49 -4.63 12.93
C LEU A 386 -17.66 -5.58 11.75
N SER A 387 -17.10 -5.25 10.59
CA SER A 387 -17.15 -6.10 9.39
C SER A 387 -16.56 -7.50 9.63
N ILE A 388 -15.51 -7.60 10.46
CA ILE A 388 -14.93 -8.89 10.86
C ILE A 388 -15.90 -9.68 11.72
N LEU A 389 -16.45 -9.04 12.74
CA LEU A 389 -17.38 -9.68 13.66
C LEU A 389 -18.65 -10.15 12.94
N GLU A 390 -19.20 -9.36 12.03
CA GLU A 390 -20.37 -9.70 11.23
C GLU A 390 -20.09 -10.85 10.23
N SER A 391 -18.85 -11.05 9.82
CA SER A 391 -18.44 -12.20 8.99
C SER A 391 -18.12 -13.45 9.80
N SER A 392 -18.04 -13.35 11.12
CA SER A 392 -17.67 -14.43 12.03
C SER A 392 -18.87 -15.12 12.64
N SER A 393 -19.15 -16.35 12.24
CA SER A 393 -20.22 -17.17 12.86
C SER A 393 -20.08 -17.27 14.39
N ILE A 394 -18.85 -17.29 14.89
CA ILE A 394 -18.57 -17.33 16.33
C ILE A 394 -19.01 -16.03 16.99
N ALA A 395 -18.62 -14.89 16.42
CA ALA A 395 -18.94 -13.57 16.98
C ALA A 395 -20.45 -13.30 16.97
N ILE A 396 -21.14 -13.66 15.87
CA ILE A 396 -22.60 -13.53 15.77
C ILE A 396 -23.29 -14.38 16.85
N CYS A 397 -22.90 -15.65 17.00
CA CYS A 397 -23.49 -16.53 18.01
C CYS A 397 -23.13 -16.07 19.43
N LEU A 398 -21.94 -15.54 19.65
CA LEU A 398 -21.50 -15.04 20.95
C LEU A 398 -22.26 -13.77 21.35
N LYS A 399 -22.50 -12.86 20.42
CA LYS A 399 -23.32 -11.67 20.66
C LYS A 399 -24.72 -12.06 21.12
N GLU A 400 -25.33 -13.06 20.46
CA GLU A 400 -26.65 -13.55 20.87
C GLU A 400 -26.62 -14.27 22.21
N LEU A 401 -25.56 -15.06 22.51
CA LEU A 401 -25.39 -15.71 23.82
C LEU A 401 -25.31 -14.70 24.96
N MET A 402 -24.72 -13.55 24.71
CA MET A 402 -24.49 -12.49 25.69
C MET A 402 -25.58 -11.41 25.68
N ASP A 403 -26.63 -11.58 24.88
CA ASP A 403 -27.74 -10.65 24.86
C ASP A 403 -28.52 -10.69 26.23
N GLY A 404 -28.52 -9.56 26.93
CA GLY A 404 -29.09 -9.46 28.30
C GLY A 404 -28.31 -10.20 29.39
N VAL A 405 -27.10 -10.72 29.10
CA VAL A 405 -26.26 -11.46 30.06
C VAL A 405 -25.02 -10.62 30.42
N CYS A 406 -24.91 -10.28 31.71
CA CYS A 406 -23.79 -9.48 32.23
C CYS A 406 -22.46 -10.28 32.26
N GLU A 407 -22.51 -11.51 32.77
CA GLU A 407 -21.36 -12.40 32.85
C GLU A 407 -21.73 -13.85 32.51
N TYR A 408 -20.95 -14.47 31.66
CA TYR A 408 -21.05 -15.89 31.27
C TYR A 408 -19.82 -16.64 31.70
N VAL A 409 -19.99 -17.73 32.47
CA VAL A 409 -18.88 -18.57 32.94
C VAL A 409 -19.19 -20.02 32.62
N ASN A 410 -18.38 -20.63 31.76
CA ASN A 410 -18.58 -22.05 31.41
C ASN A 410 -17.30 -22.69 30.82
N THR A 411 -17.30 -24.01 30.62
CA THR A 411 -16.18 -24.68 29.97
C THR A 411 -16.15 -24.38 28.45
N PRO A 412 -14.97 -24.48 27.80
CA PRO A 412 -14.88 -24.32 26.35
C PRO A 412 -15.80 -25.26 25.54
N THR A 413 -16.03 -26.45 26.05
CA THR A 413 -16.89 -27.47 25.38
C THR A 413 -18.35 -27.09 25.50
N GLU A 414 -18.81 -26.70 26.65
CA GLU A 414 -20.20 -26.27 26.88
C GLU A 414 -20.51 -24.99 26.13
N CYS A 415 -19.63 -23.99 26.21
CA CYS A 415 -19.75 -22.77 25.42
C CYS A 415 -19.90 -23.09 23.90
N LEU A 416 -19.05 -23.98 23.35
CA LEU A 416 -19.15 -24.39 21.95
C LEU A 416 -20.51 -25.07 21.63
N ASN A 417 -21.05 -25.87 22.54
CA ASN A 417 -22.35 -26.53 22.35
C ASN A 417 -23.47 -25.51 22.33
N GLU A 418 -23.45 -24.50 23.20
CA GLU A 418 -24.41 -23.40 23.20
C GLU A 418 -24.31 -22.58 21.92
N LEU A 419 -23.11 -22.20 21.48
CA LEU A 419 -22.93 -21.51 20.21
C LEU A 419 -23.45 -22.33 19.01
N LYS A 420 -23.26 -23.66 19.01
CA LYS A 420 -23.83 -24.55 17.96
C LYS A 420 -25.36 -24.60 18.01
N HIS A 421 -25.97 -24.49 19.19
CA HIS A 421 -27.40 -24.42 19.34
C HIS A 421 -27.96 -23.09 18.80
N ILE A 422 -27.32 -21.97 19.15
CA ILE A 422 -27.66 -20.65 18.63
C ILE A 422 -27.52 -20.59 17.10
N ALA A 423 -26.41 -21.15 16.56
CA ALA A 423 -26.20 -21.22 15.11
C ALA A 423 -27.35 -21.95 14.40
N LEU A 424 -27.86 -23.05 14.99
CA LEU A 424 -28.99 -23.75 14.44
C LEU A 424 -30.27 -22.90 14.41
N GLN A 425 -30.53 -22.16 15.50
CA GLN A 425 -31.68 -21.27 15.59
C GLN A 425 -31.62 -20.11 14.59
N LYS A 426 -30.42 -19.56 14.36
CA LYS A 426 -30.18 -18.46 13.42
C LYS A 426 -29.97 -18.91 11.96
N GLY A 427 -30.04 -20.21 11.67
CA GLY A 427 -29.80 -20.73 10.32
C GLY A 427 -28.35 -20.62 9.85
N ILE A 428 -27.40 -20.48 10.77
CA ILE A 428 -25.97 -20.43 10.48
C ILE A 428 -25.43 -21.84 10.31
N ASP A 429 -24.65 -22.08 9.23
CA ASP A 429 -24.05 -23.38 8.99
C ASP A 429 -23.07 -23.77 10.12
N LYS A 430 -23.38 -24.86 10.82
CA LYS A 430 -22.56 -25.41 11.90
C LYS A 430 -21.14 -25.78 11.49
N SER A 431 -20.91 -26.04 10.20
CA SER A 431 -19.57 -26.34 9.69
C SER A 431 -18.60 -25.16 9.77
N THR A 432 -19.14 -23.93 9.88
CA THR A 432 -18.36 -22.69 10.05
C THR A 432 -17.87 -22.49 11.49
N LEU A 433 -18.46 -23.21 12.46
CA LEU A 433 -18.03 -23.18 13.84
C LEU A 433 -16.85 -24.16 14.12
N PRO A 434 -16.04 -23.92 15.14
CA PRO A 434 -14.95 -24.82 15.53
C PRO A 434 -15.45 -26.22 15.85
N LYS A 435 -14.59 -27.23 15.57
CA LYS A 435 -14.91 -28.64 15.86
C LYS A 435 -14.84 -28.99 17.35
N ASP A 436 -13.99 -28.29 18.11
CA ASP A 436 -13.70 -28.53 19.52
C ASP A 436 -13.41 -27.23 20.28
N GLY A 437 -13.45 -27.30 21.61
CA GLY A 437 -13.21 -26.17 22.52
C GLY A 437 -11.79 -25.56 22.38
N SER A 438 -10.79 -26.36 22.03
CA SER A 438 -9.42 -25.85 21.84
C SER A 438 -9.33 -24.93 20.60
N ARG A 439 -10.03 -25.30 19.52
CA ARG A 439 -10.13 -24.47 18.33
C ARG A 439 -11.01 -23.25 18.56
N LEU A 440 -12.05 -23.36 19.39
CA LEU A 440 -12.84 -22.22 19.82
C LEU A 440 -12.00 -21.20 20.57
N THR A 441 -11.15 -21.66 21.54
CA THR A 441 -10.21 -20.77 22.24
C THR A 441 -9.34 -19.97 21.28
N LYS A 442 -8.74 -20.66 20.30
CA LYS A 442 -7.87 -20.01 19.32
C LYS A 442 -8.62 -18.97 18.48
N ALA A 443 -9.85 -19.28 18.11
CA ALA A 443 -10.68 -18.38 17.32
C ALA A 443 -11.12 -17.15 18.12
N LEU A 444 -11.53 -17.31 19.40
CA LEU A 444 -11.89 -16.20 20.29
C LEU A 444 -10.70 -15.28 20.58
N ILE A 445 -9.49 -15.84 20.78
CA ILE A 445 -8.28 -15.05 20.97
C ILE A 445 -7.98 -14.17 19.72
N LEU A 446 -8.30 -14.65 18.52
CA LEU A 446 -8.04 -13.91 17.29
C LEU A 446 -8.98 -12.70 17.07
N ILE A 447 -10.15 -12.70 17.68
CA ILE A 447 -11.17 -11.62 17.57
C ILE A 447 -11.46 -10.95 18.90
N ARG A 448 -10.56 -11.15 19.89
CA ARG A 448 -10.77 -10.71 21.27
C ARG A 448 -10.90 -9.20 21.39
N ASP A 449 -9.99 -8.49 20.70
CA ASP A 449 -9.91 -7.04 20.80
C ASP A 449 -11.13 -6.40 20.11
N GLU A 450 -11.55 -6.95 18.96
CA GLU A 450 -12.74 -6.52 18.25
C GLU A 450 -14.03 -6.79 19.07
N LEU A 451 -14.13 -7.96 19.71
CA LEU A 451 -15.26 -8.28 20.58
C LEU A 451 -15.39 -7.27 21.74
N SER A 452 -14.24 -6.93 22.35
CA SER A 452 -14.20 -5.96 23.44
C SER A 452 -14.53 -4.54 22.98
N GLU A 453 -13.99 -4.12 21.84
CA GLU A 453 -14.09 -2.74 21.34
C GLU A 453 -15.46 -2.44 20.71
N VAL A 454 -16.02 -3.40 19.94
CA VAL A 454 -17.24 -3.20 19.17
C VAL A 454 -18.49 -3.70 19.89
N TYR A 455 -18.41 -4.87 20.52
CA TYR A 455 -19.57 -5.46 21.23
C TYR A 455 -19.53 -5.24 22.75
N GLY A 456 -18.44 -4.68 23.30
CA GLY A 456 -18.26 -4.54 24.74
C GLY A 456 -18.08 -5.88 25.45
N LEU A 457 -17.69 -6.95 24.72
CA LEU A 457 -17.56 -8.30 25.27
C LEU A 457 -16.10 -8.62 25.56
N ASP A 458 -15.72 -8.62 26.85
CA ASP A 458 -14.41 -9.05 27.29
C ASP A 458 -14.35 -10.56 27.44
N PHE A 459 -13.34 -11.20 26.85
CA PHE A 459 -13.09 -12.62 26.91
C PHE A 459 -11.83 -12.91 27.70
N GLU A 460 -11.97 -13.72 28.77
CA GLU A 460 -10.86 -14.24 29.56
C GLU A 460 -10.90 -15.75 29.66
N GLN A 461 -9.73 -16.37 29.77
CA GLN A 461 -9.58 -17.79 30.07
C GLN A 461 -8.97 -17.97 31.46
N LYS A 462 -9.77 -18.47 32.40
CA LYS A 462 -9.30 -18.84 33.75
C LYS A 462 -8.82 -20.29 33.78
N ARG A 463 -7.62 -20.52 34.34
CA ARG A 463 -7.03 -21.85 34.56
C ARG A 463 -7.20 -22.23 36.03
N GLY A 464 -7.94 -23.30 36.30
CA GLY A 464 -8.11 -23.88 37.62
C GLY A 464 -8.09 -25.41 37.50
N LYS A 465 -8.93 -26.12 38.29
CA LYS A 465 -9.16 -27.57 38.16
C LYS A 465 -9.69 -27.90 36.75
N GLU A 466 -10.50 -27.01 36.22
CA GLU A 466 -10.99 -27.00 34.83
C GLU A 466 -10.69 -25.67 34.15
N ARG A 467 -10.62 -25.67 32.84
CA ARG A 467 -10.49 -24.43 32.08
C ARG A 467 -11.89 -23.83 31.93
N LEU A 468 -12.03 -22.55 32.30
CA LEU A 468 -13.29 -21.82 32.18
C LEU A 468 -13.09 -20.61 31.26
N TYR A 469 -14.09 -20.33 30.47
CA TYR A 469 -14.28 -19.03 29.83
C TYR A 469 -15.04 -18.12 30.77
N VAL A 470 -14.59 -16.88 30.86
CA VAL A 470 -15.33 -15.79 31.48
C VAL A 470 -15.52 -14.75 30.39
N ILE A 471 -16.78 -14.51 30.06
CA ILE A 471 -17.16 -13.51 29.07
C ILE A 471 -18.01 -12.49 29.78
N THR A 472 -17.56 -11.23 29.79
CA THR A 472 -18.21 -10.14 30.50
C THR A 472 -18.74 -9.11 29.49
N ASN A 473 -19.99 -8.73 29.62
CA ASN A 473 -20.59 -7.63 28.87
C ASN A 473 -20.37 -6.33 29.67
N LYS A 474 -19.39 -5.52 29.22
CA LYS A 474 -19.01 -4.25 29.88
C LYS A 474 -20.16 -3.25 29.89
N ASN A 475 -20.90 -3.16 28.79
CA ASN A 475 -21.98 -2.20 28.65
C ASN A 475 -23.08 -2.43 29.70
N LEU A 476 -23.50 -3.71 29.88
CA LEU A 476 -24.47 -4.07 30.89
C LEU A 476 -23.94 -3.94 32.33
N LYS A 477 -22.65 -4.16 32.52
CA LYS A 477 -22.00 -4.05 33.82
C LYS A 477 -21.88 -2.60 34.26
N GLU A 478 -21.56 -1.68 33.36
CA GLU A 478 -21.54 -0.24 33.64
C GLU A 478 -22.92 0.29 33.95
N GLU A 479 -23.96 -0.15 33.22
CA GLU A 479 -25.36 0.21 33.49
C GLU A 479 -25.82 -0.23 34.91
N LEU A 480 -25.40 -1.44 35.36
CA LEU A 480 -25.74 -1.97 36.70
C LEU A 480 -24.94 -1.31 37.83
N ASP A 481 -23.73 -0.81 37.54
CA ASP A 481 -22.90 -0.11 38.53
C ASP A 481 -23.32 1.38 38.69
N GLU A 482 -24.13 1.95 37.75
CA GLU A 482 -24.69 3.31 37.78
C GLU A 482 -26.11 3.39 38.40
N GLU A 483 -26.83 2.25 38.55
CA GLU A 483 -28.08 2.11 39.26
C GLU A 483 -27.88 1.83 40.78
#